data_89667bb049191cde3111aec907ab12ab
#
_entry.id   89667bb049191cde3111aec907ab12ab
#
_cell.length_a   1.000
_cell.length_b   1.000
_cell.length_c   1.000
_cell.angle_alpha   90.00
_cell.angle_beta   90.00
_cell.angle_gamma   90.00
#
_symmetry.space_group_name_H-M   'P 1'
#
loop_
_entity.id
_entity.type
_entity.pdbx_description
1 polymer ?
#
loop_
_entity_poly.entity_id
_entity_poly.type
_entity_poly.pdbx_seq_one_letter_code
_entity_poly.pdbx_strand_id
1 'polypeptide(L)'
;MIERPRRRMTLYERRRMSKSPYIKYDKSSKLWIQHRKVVYLYWFKFLQHAERGEFNVNWRKYRKWGGRSGVMESKFDDWWKDHWELLFSFPEGQPEKSPFHTKKKPEISAMRTALLIYENQHRGSLWDVGCWVRDNEIRKGREPAKALVDADKNLLVKGKRLTREAITHDKEESFYSEHKVVVTNRGVDEVSDDLYLNRLTKRRVQGYISRYLKQANELMTNISEGGLDPS
;
A
#
# COMPACT_ATOMS: atom_id res chain seq x y z
N MET A 1 -11.32 6.06 58.86
CA MET A 1 -10.75 5.89 57.53
C MET A 1 -10.75 7.26 56.84
N ILE A 2 -9.59 7.87 56.65
CA ILE A 2 -9.49 9.20 56.02
C ILE A 2 -9.46 8.95 54.51
N GLU A 3 -10.56 9.27 53.80
CA GLU A 3 -10.59 9.25 52.34
C GLU A 3 -9.57 10.29 51.81
N ARG A 4 -8.53 9.81 51.12
CA ARG A 4 -7.60 10.68 50.44
C ARG A 4 -8.35 11.39 49.29
N PRO A 5 -8.30 12.74 49.21
CA PRO A 5 -8.98 13.44 48.13
C PRO A 5 -8.45 12.98 46.80
N ARG A 6 -9.34 12.59 45.87
CA ARG A 6 -8.99 12.16 44.51
C ARG A 6 -8.25 13.32 43.83
N ARG A 7 -6.96 13.15 43.64
CA ARG A 7 -6.09 14.12 42.95
C ARG A 7 -6.68 14.41 41.57
N ARG A 8 -7.00 15.67 41.30
CA ARG A 8 -7.40 16.09 39.94
C ARG A 8 -6.23 15.86 38.98
N MET A 9 -6.44 15.04 37.98
CA MET A 9 -5.46 14.79 36.94
C MET A 9 -5.15 16.08 36.18
N THR A 10 -3.87 16.33 35.93
CA THR A 10 -3.42 17.47 35.11
C THR A 10 -3.90 17.33 33.65
N LEU A 11 -3.96 18.45 32.92
CA LEU A 11 -4.26 18.42 31.48
C LEU A 11 -3.29 17.54 30.68
N TYR A 12 -2.04 17.47 31.13
CA TYR A 12 -1.01 16.61 30.53
C TYR A 12 -1.30 15.13 30.79
N GLU A 13 -1.66 14.75 32.00
CA GLU A 13 -2.06 13.38 32.35
C GLU A 13 -3.32 12.97 31.59
N ARG A 14 -4.34 13.86 31.46
CA ARG A 14 -5.53 13.61 30.66
C ARG A 14 -5.19 13.42 29.19
N ARG A 15 -4.28 14.23 28.61
CA ARG A 15 -3.83 14.08 27.23
C ARG A 15 -3.03 12.80 27.01
N ARG A 16 -2.29 12.33 28.01
CA ARG A 16 -1.53 11.08 27.94
C ARG A 16 -2.41 9.85 28.07
N MET A 17 -3.46 9.89 28.90
CA MET A 17 -4.43 8.79 29.04
C MET A 17 -5.49 8.78 27.93
N SER A 18 -5.73 9.90 27.24
CA SER A 18 -6.71 9.96 26.14
C SER A 18 -6.21 9.40 24.82
N LYS A 19 -4.95 8.99 24.72
CA LYS A 19 -4.36 8.43 23.50
C LYS A 19 -4.12 6.93 23.64
N SER A 20 -5.19 6.18 23.78
CA SER A 20 -5.11 4.76 23.44
C SER A 20 -4.63 4.67 21.97
N PRO A 21 -3.61 3.85 21.66
CA PRO A 21 -3.20 3.59 20.28
C PRO A 21 -4.32 2.92 19.50
N TYR A 22 -5.35 2.44 20.16
CA TYR A 22 -6.49 1.73 19.59
C TYR A 22 -7.67 2.65 19.35
N ILE A 23 -8.51 2.28 18.41
CA ILE A 23 -9.67 3.06 17.99
C ILE A 23 -10.91 2.47 18.65
N LYS A 24 -11.63 3.27 19.43
CA LYS A 24 -12.96 2.91 19.90
C LYS A 24 -13.91 2.92 18.71
N TYR A 25 -14.41 1.77 18.34
CA TYR A 25 -15.23 1.64 17.13
C TYR A 25 -16.69 2.05 17.39
N ASP A 26 -17.25 1.59 18.50
CA ASP A 26 -18.60 1.96 18.90
C ASP A 26 -18.60 2.49 20.34
N LYS A 27 -19.29 3.63 20.56
CA LYS A 27 -19.37 4.25 21.88
C LYS A 27 -20.22 3.42 22.85
N SER A 28 -21.19 2.67 22.35
CA SER A 28 -22.12 1.86 23.15
C SER A 28 -21.51 0.53 23.57
N SER A 29 -20.81 -0.16 22.68
CA SER A 29 -20.29 -1.50 22.92
C SER A 29 -19.05 -1.58 23.81
N LYS A 30 -18.37 -0.43 24.06
CA LYS A 30 -17.06 -0.36 24.76
C LYS A 30 -15.97 -1.22 24.12
N LEU A 31 -16.14 -1.61 22.86
CA LEU A 31 -15.20 -2.40 22.10
C LEU A 31 -14.24 -1.52 21.33
N TRP A 32 -13.03 -2.02 21.18
CA TRP A 32 -11.92 -1.34 20.51
C TRP A 32 -11.43 -2.17 19.32
N ILE A 33 -10.88 -1.51 18.32
CA ILE A 33 -10.19 -2.15 17.19
C ILE A 33 -8.77 -1.59 17.08
N GLN A 34 -7.85 -2.40 16.56
CA GLN A 34 -6.44 -2.02 16.45
C GLN A 34 -6.21 -0.95 15.39
N HIS A 35 -6.94 -1.01 14.28
CA HIS A 35 -6.76 -0.12 13.14
C HIS A 35 -8.08 0.47 12.66
N ARG A 36 -7.99 1.50 11.82
CA ARG A 36 -9.16 2.05 11.14
C ARG A 36 -9.80 1.01 10.21
N LYS A 37 -11.12 1.05 10.07
CA LYS A 37 -11.92 0.16 9.20
C LYS A 37 -11.32 0.01 7.79
N VAL A 38 -10.71 1.06 7.26
CA VAL A 38 -10.09 1.06 5.92
C VAL A 38 -8.93 0.08 5.77
N VAL A 39 -8.20 -0.24 6.84
CA VAL A 39 -7.13 -1.26 6.81
C VAL A 39 -7.74 -2.63 6.53
N TYR A 40 -8.83 -2.95 7.20
CA TYR A 40 -9.55 -4.22 7.01
C TYR A 40 -10.25 -4.30 5.66
N LEU A 41 -10.69 -3.16 5.11
CA LEU A 41 -11.17 -3.07 3.72
C LEU A 41 -10.08 -3.46 2.73
N TYR A 42 -8.85 -2.96 2.87
CA TYR A 42 -7.77 -3.34 1.98
C TYR A 42 -7.42 -4.82 2.11
N TRP A 43 -7.41 -5.36 3.31
CA TRP A 43 -7.22 -6.79 3.53
C TRP A 43 -8.26 -7.64 2.82
N PHE A 44 -9.53 -7.30 3.03
CA PHE A 44 -10.64 -7.96 2.38
C PHE A 44 -10.50 -7.95 0.85
N LYS A 45 -10.12 -6.82 0.28
CA LYS A 45 -9.88 -6.69 -1.15
C LYS A 45 -8.68 -7.50 -1.65
N PHE A 46 -7.56 -7.46 -0.93
CA PHE A 46 -6.39 -8.27 -1.26
C PHE A 46 -6.71 -9.77 -1.19
N LEU A 47 -7.52 -10.20 -0.22
CA LEU A 47 -7.97 -11.58 -0.14
C LEU A 47 -8.84 -11.99 -1.34
N GLN A 48 -9.74 -11.10 -1.79
CA GLN A 48 -10.52 -11.31 -3.00
C GLN A 48 -9.63 -11.40 -4.26
N HIS A 49 -8.61 -10.54 -4.35
CA HIS A 49 -7.66 -10.58 -5.47
C HIS A 49 -6.77 -11.82 -5.42
N ALA A 50 -6.32 -12.23 -4.25
CA ALA A 50 -5.55 -13.46 -4.09
C ALA A 50 -6.32 -14.70 -4.56
N GLU A 51 -7.61 -14.78 -4.24
CA GLU A 51 -8.47 -15.88 -4.70
C GLU A 51 -8.72 -15.87 -6.23
N ARG A 52 -8.86 -14.68 -6.82
CA ARG A 52 -9.05 -14.53 -8.28
C ARG A 52 -7.77 -14.73 -9.10
N GLY A 53 -6.63 -14.56 -8.45
CA GLY A 53 -5.32 -14.73 -9.04
C GLY A 53 -4.78 -16.16 -8.87
N GLU A 54 -3.49 -16.32 -9.04
CA GLU A 54 -2.80 -17.62 -8.94
C GLU A 54 -2.40 -17.98 -7.50
N PHE A 55 -2.90 -17.26 -6.49
CA PHE A 55 -2.58 -17.47 -5.08
C PHE A 55 -3.48 -18.53 -4.48
N ASN A 56 -2.87 -19.56 -3.91
CA ASN A 56 -3.62 -20.63 -3.25
C ASN A 56 -4.05 -20.21 -1.83
N VAL A 57 -5.26 -19.67 -1.70
CA VAL A 57 -5.77 -19.16 -0.42
C VAL A 57 -6.11 -20.29 0.55
N ASN A 58 -5.53 -20.27 1.73
CA ASN A 58 -5.86 -21.19 2.81
C ASN A 58 -7.16 -20.81 3.52
N TRP A 59 -8.30 -21.12 2.94
CA TRP A 59 -9.64 -20.77 3.46
C TRP A 59 -9.95 -21.36 4.84
N ARG A 60 -9.24 -22.38 5.29
CA ARG A 60 -9.40 -22.90 6.66
C ARG A 60 -9.08 -21.85 7.71
N LYS A 61 -8.10 -21.00 7.47
CA LYS A 61 -7.73 -19.88 8.35
C LYS A 61 -8.76 -18.76 8.35
N TYR A 62 -9.53 -18.62 7.27
CA TYR A 62 -10.58 -17.61 7.09
C TYR A 62 -12.00 -18.14 7.38
N ARG A 63 -12.12 -19.31 8.04
CA ARG A 63 -13.44 -19.87 8.38
C ARG A 63 -14.33 -18.89 9.16
N LYS A 64 -13.74 -18.13 10.10
CA LYS A 64 -14.47 -17.10 10.87
C LYS A 64 -14.85 -15.87 10.05
N TRP A 65 -14.31 -15.70 8.85
CA TRP A 65 -14.66 -14.64 7.90
C TRP A 65 -15.85 -15.03 7.01
N GLY A 66 -16.49 -16.16 7.29
CA GLY A 66 -17.52 -16.75 6.42
C GLY A 66 -16.95 -17.64 5.32
N GLY A 67 -15.64 -17.96 5.40
CA GLY A 67 -14.96 -18.74 4.38
C GLY A 67 -14.89 -18.04 3.02
N ARG A 68 -14.71 -18.84 1.96
CA ARG A 68 -14.60 -18.35 0.58
C ARG A 68 -15.86 -17.58 0.15
N SER A 69 -17.03 -18.16 0.31
CA SER A 69 -18.31 -17.52 -0.11
C SER A 69 -18.55 -16.21 0.66
N GLY A 70 -18.35 -16.19 1.95
CA GLY A 70 -18.54 -15.00 2.78
C GLY A 70 -17.69 -13.81 2.33
N VAL A 71 -16.47 -14.05 1.81
CA VAL A 71 -15.59 -12.99 1.32
C VAL A 71 -15.85 -12.65 -0.15
N MET A 72 -16.07 -13.66 -1.01
CA MET A 72 -16.15 -13.44 -2.46
C MET A 72 -17.50 -12.89 -2.92
N GLU A 73 -18.56 -13.21 -2.22
CA GLU A 73 -19.94 -12.85 -2.62
C GLU A 73 -20.47 -11.61 -1.89
N SER A 74 -19.83 -11.21 -0.80
CA SER A 74 -20.27 -10.08 0.01
C SER A 74 -19.63 -8.75 -0.39
N LYS A 75 -20.39 -7.67 -0.23
CA LYS A 75 -19.82 -6.32 -0.18
C LYS A 75 -19.18 -6.10 1.18
N PHE A 76 -18.02 -5.45 1.20
CA PHE A 76 -17.26 -5.24 2.44
C PHE A 76 -18.08 -4.60 3.57
N ASP A 77 -18.92 -3.60 3.28
CA ASP A 77 -19.66 -2.90 4.33
C ASP A 77 -20.73 -3.77 4.99
N ASP A 78 -21.35 -4.69 4.26
CA ASP A 78 -22.31 -5.64 4.79
C ASP A 78 -21.59 -6.74 5.57
N TRP A 79 -20.55 -7.35 4.95
CA TRP A 79 -19.69 -8.30 5.62
C TRP A 79 -19.09 -7.75 6.92
N TRP A 80 -18.67 -6.47 6.94
CA TRP A 80 -18.10 -5.81 8.11
C TRP A 80 -19.07 -5.74 9.28
N LYS A 81 -20.33 -5.42 9.04
CA LYS A 81 -21.36 -5.34 10.11
C LYS A 81 -21.48 -6.64 10.90
N ASP A 82 -21.39 -7.76 10.18
CA ASP A 82 -21.62 -9.08 10.76
C ASP A 82 -20.36 -9.69 11.39
N HIS A 83 -19.17 -9.23 11.00
CA HIS A 83 -17.93 -9.91 11.34
C HIS A 83 -16.93 -9.10 12.19
N TRP A 84 -17.00 -7.75 12.18
CA TRP A 84 -15.97 -6.94 12.81
C TRP A 84 -15.82 -7.19 14.31
N GLU A 85 -16.94 -7.36 15.00
CA GLU A 85 -16.97 -7.57 16.46
C GLU A 85 -16.28 -8.90 16.82
N LEU A 86 -16.61 -9.95 16.10
CA LEU A 86 -16.03 -11.29 16.33
C LEU A 86 -14.54 -11.36 15.96
N LEU A 87 -14.12 -10.66 14.90
CA LEU A 87 -12.80 -10.86 14.31
C LEU A 87 -11.76 -9.87 14.83
N PHE A 88 -12.13 -8.61 15.00
CA PHE A 88 -11.17 -7.52 15.19
C PHE A 88 -11.34 -6.75 16.48
N SER A 89 -12.46 -6.96 17.21
CA SER A 89 -12.70 -6.25 18.43
C SER A 89 -11.98 -6.88 19.61
N PHE A 90 -11.75 -6.06 20.61
CA PHE A 90 -11.23 -6.46 21.92
C PHE A 90 -11.68 -5.47 23.01
N PRO A 91 -11.73 -5.91 24.29
CA PRO A 91 -11.96 -5.02 25.44
C PRO A 91 -10.79 -4.05 25.59
N GLU A 92 -11.05 -2.88 26.18
CA GLU A 92 -10.03 -1.86 26.41
C GLU A 92 -8.79 -2.45 27.11
N GLY A 93 -7.62 -2.16 26.53
CA GLY A 93 -6.33 -2.61 27.10
C GLY A 93 -5.98 -4.08 26.86
N GLN A 94 -6.75 -4.83 26.08
CA GLN A 94 -6.54 -6.27 25.85
C GLN A 94 -6.51 -6.64 24.35
N PRO A 95 -5.60 -6.04 23.56
CA PRO A 95 -5.54 -6.27 22.09
C PRO A 95 -5.25 -7.72 21.71
N GLU A 96 -4.58 -8.48 22.57
CA GLU A 96 -4.27 -9.91 22.40
C GLU A 96 -5.52 -10.79 22.37
N LYS A 97 -6.67 -10.29 22.84
CA LYS A 97 -7.95 -10.98 22.74
C LYS A 97 -8.58 -10.92 21.35
N SER A 98 -8.11 -10.01 20.49
CA SER A 98 -8.57 -9.97 19.10
C SER A 98 -8.04 -11.20 18.34
N PRO A 99 -8.91 -11.96 17.67
CA PRO A 99 -8.48 -13.11 16.85
C PRO A 99 -7.53 -12.73 15.71
N PHE A 100 -7.64 -11.50 15.21
CA PHE A 100 -6.82 -10.98 14.12
C PHE A 100 -6.06 -9.73 14.57
N HIS A 101 -5.05 -9.96 15.37
CA HIS A 101 -4.12 -8.95 15.86
C HIS A 101 -2.91 -8.85 14.94
N THR A 102 -2.46 -7.64 14.63
CA THR A 102 -1.25 -7.39 13.84
C THR A 102 -0.10 -6.94 14.71
N LYS A 103 1.09 -7.43 14.44
CA LYS A 103 2.32 -6.99 15.15
C LYS A 103 2.81 -5.64 14.68
N LYS A 104 2.68 -5.36 13.37
CA LYS A 104 3.13 -4.11 12.74
C LYS A 104 1.93 -3.22 12.39
N LYS A 105 2.13 -1.90 12.44
CA LYS A 105 1.13 -0.93 12.00
C LYS A 105 1.12 -0.89 10.47
N PRO A 106 0.00 -1.27 9.82
CA PRO A 106 -0.10 -1.19 8.36
C PRO A 106 -0.07 0.27 7.88
N GLU A 107 0.63 0.53 6.82
CA GLU A 107 0.64 1.83 6.16
C GLU A 107 -0.50 1.92 5.14
N ILE A 108 -1.56 2.65 5.49
CA ILE A 108 -2.79 2.76 4.70
C ILE A 108 -2.52 3.33 3.30
N SER A 109 -1.63 4.31 3.19
CA SER A 109 -1.27 4.93 1.90
C SER A 109 -0.59 3.92 0.98
N ALA A 110 0.35 3.14 1.51
CA ALA A 110 1.04 2.11 0.76
C ALA A 110 0.09 0.99 0.31
N MET A 111 -0.77 0.49 1.19
CA MET A 111 -1.79 -0.52 0.85
C MET A 111 -2.74 -0.03 -0.24
N ARG A 112 -3.21 1.23 -0.13
CA ARG A 112 -4.07 1.85 -1.14
C ARG A 112 -3.37 1.92 -2.50
N THR A 113 -2.13 2.38 -2.51
CA THR A 113 -1.36 2.55 -3.75
C THR A 113 -1.05 1.19 -4.38
N ALA A 114 -0.64 0.21 -3.58
CA ALA A 114 -0.38 -1.15 -4.05
C ALA A 114 -1.63 -1.78 -4.68
N LEU A 115 -2.78 -1.66 -4.03
CA LEU A 115 -4.06 -2.17 -4.56
C LEU A 115 -4.45 -1.44 -5.85
N LEU A 116 -4.36 -0.11 -5.87
CA LEU A 116 -4.71 0.70 -7.05
C LEU A 116 -3.85 0.31 -8.26
N ILE A 117 -2.56 0.12 -8.07
CA ILE A 117 -1.63 -0.29 -9.13
C ILE A 117 -1.93 -1.71 -9.58
N TYR A 118 -2.15 -2.63 -8.65
CA TYR A 118 -2.47 -4.03 -8.96
C TYR A 118 -3.77 -4.15 -9.78
N GLU A 119 -4.83 -3.48 -9.36
CA GLU A 119 -6.12 -3.48 -10.08
C GLU A 119 -6.01 -2.92 -11.51
N ASN A 120 -4.98 -2.14 -11.80
CA ASN A 120 -4.82 -1.44 -13.07
C ASN A 120 -3.58 -1.87 -13.89
N GLN A 121 -2.86 -2.92 -13.48
CA GLN A 121 -1.66 -3.41 -14.17
C GLN A 121 -1.91 -3.87 -15.62
N HIS A 122 -3.16 -4.22 -15.95
CA HIS A 122 -3.58 -4.63 -17.30
C HIS A 122 -3.64 -3.48 -18.31
N ARG A 123 -3.48 -2.21 -17.87
CA ARG A 123 -3.62 -1.03 -18.75
C ARG A 123 -2.47 -0.80 -19.72
N GLY A 124 -1.45 -1.63 -19.69
CA GLY A 124 -0.31 -1.56 -20.60
C GLY A 124 1.03 -1.69 -19.88
N SER A 125 2.04 -0.97 -20.37
CA SER A 125 3.36 -0.97 -19.75
C SER A 125 3.36 -0.32 -18.35
N LEU A 126 4.42 -0.54 -17.58
CA LEU A 126 4.58 0.11 -16.27
C LEU A 126 4.53 1.65 -16.37
N TRP A 127 4.95 2.19 -17.52
CA TRP A 127 4.84 3.61 -17.81
C TRP A 127 3.36 4.05 -17.95
N ASP A 128 2.58 3.30 -18.73
CA ASP A 128 1.16 3.60 -18.96
C ASP A 128 0.35 3.53 -17.66
N VAL A 129 0.65 2.53 -16.83
CA VAL A 129 0.07 2.43 -15.48
C VAL A 129 0.47 3.63 -14.63
N GLY A 130 1.74 4.07 -14.69
CA GLY A 130 2.23 5.25 -13.96
C GLY A 130 1.51 6.52 -14.36
N CYS A 131 1.36 6.78 -15.66
CA CYS A 131 0.60 7.91 -16.18
C CYS A 131 -0.86 7.86 -15.70
N TRP A 132 -1.49 6.71 -15.80
CA TRP A 132 -2.86 6.55 -15.36
C TRP A 132 -3.05 6.79 -13.84
N VAL A 133 -2.14 6.28 -13.00
CA VAL A 133 -2.17 6.49 -11.54
C VAL A 133 -2.04 7.98 -11.22
N ARG A 134 -1.09 8.68 -11.86
CA ARG A 134 -0.93 10.13 -11.71
C ARG A 134 -2.23 10.88 -12.02
N ASP A 135 -2.79 10.64 -13.18
CA ASP A 135 -4.00 11.31 -13.65
C ASP A 135 -5.21 11.01 -12.77
N ASN A 136 -5.29 9.78 -12.24
CA ASN A 136 -6.34 9.38 -11.31
C ASN A 136 -6.21 10.09 -9.95
N GLU A 137 -5.00 10.29 -9.43
CA GLU A 137 -4.80 11.04 -8.18
C GLU A 137 -5.14 12.52 -8.38
N ILE A 138 -4.70 13.14 -9.48
CA ILE A 138 -5.04 14.54 -9.83
C ILE A 138 -6.57 14.72 -9.94
N ARG A 139 -7.26 13.83 -10.67
CA ARG A 139 -8.74 13.88 -10.79
C ARG A 139 -9.45 13.79 -9.45
N LYS A 140 -8.86 13.11 -8.49
CA LYS A 140 -9.41 12.99 -7.12
C LYS A 140 -8.99 14.13 -6.20
N GLY A 141 -8.37 15.19 -6.75
CA GLY A 141 -7.88 16.34 -5.98
C GLY A 141 -6.72 15.97 -5.03
N ARG A 142 -5.94 14.95 -5.36
CA ARG A 142 -4.79 14.51 -4.57
C ARG A 142 -3.50 14.82 -5.29
N GLU A 143 -2.47 15.13 -4.53
CA GLU A 143 -1.13 15.27 -5.05
C GLU A 143 -0.58 13.91 -5.46
N PRO A 144 -0.11 13.73 -6.71
CA PRO A 144 0.54 12.49 -7.12
C PRO A 144 1.88 12.31 -6.39
N ALA A 145 2.29 11.06 -6.20
CA ALA A 145 3.60 10.77 -5.63
C ALA A 145 4.71 11.44 -6.44
N LYS A 146 5.75 11.96 -5.76
CA LYS A 146 6.88 12.67 -6.40
C LYS A 146 7.47 11.92 -7.61
N ALA A 147 7.52 10.58 -7.55
CA ALA A 147 8.00 9.75 -8.65
C ALA A 147 7.09 9.77 -9.89
N LEU A 148 5.83 10.20 -9.75
CA LEU A 148 4.82 10.22 -10.82
C LEU A 148 4.50 11.62 -11.33
N VAL A 149 5.03 12.68 -10.75
CA VAL A 149 4.70 14.07 -11.12
C VAL A 149 4.90 14.29 -12.62
N ASP A 150 6.02 13.83 -13.15
CA ASP A 150 6.41 14.01 -14.55
C ASP A 150 5.93 12.88 -15.48
N ALA A 151 5.09 11.95 -15.00
CA ALA A 151 4.57 10.85 -15.78
C ALA A 151 3.47 11.34 -16.74
N ASP A 152 3.87 11.99 -17.84
CA ASP A 152 2.95 12.47 -18.86
C ASP A 152 2.93 11.52 -20.07
N LYS A 153 1.72 11.20 -20.56
CA LYS A 153 1.56 10.41 -21.79
C LYS A 153 2.13 11.09 -23.01
N ASN A 154 2.14 12.42 -22.99
CA ASN A 154 2.67 13.23 -24.08
C ASN A 154 4.20 13.33 -24.05
N LEU A 155 4.84 12.87 -22.97
CA LEU A 155 6.28 12.79 -22.87
C LEU A 155 6.79 11.71 -23.83
N LEU A 156 6.98 12.10 -25.09
CA LEU A 156 7.46 11.22 -26.13
C LEU A 156 8.92 10.85 -25.83
N VAL A 157 9.14 9.69 -25.30
CA VAL A 157 10.48 9.09 -25.27
C VAL A 157 10.82 8.71 -26.72
N LYS A 158 11.14 9.72 -27.52
CA LYS A 158 11.75 9.50 -28.82
C LYS A 158 13.14 8.93 -28.59
N GLY A 159 13.37 7.71 -28.97
CA GLY A 159 14.72 7.26 -28.97
C GLY A 159 14.95 5.79 -28.84
N LYS A 160 16.09 5.40 -29.29
CA LYS A 160 16.68 4.08 -29.36
C LYS A 160 16.39 3.25 -28.10
N ARG A 161 16.09 1.99 -28.29
CA ARG A 161 15.93 0.98 -27.25
C ARG A 161 17.06 1.11 -26.23
N LEU A 162 16.75 1.39 -24.97
CA LEU A 162 17.74 1.37 -23.90
C LEU A 162 18.38 -0.01 -23.86
N THR A 163 19.67 -0.09 -24.02
CA THR A 163 20.40 -1.34 -23.86
C THR A 163 20.43 -1.72 -22.38
N ARG A 164 20.57 -3.00 -22.11
CA ARG A 164 20.58 -3.55 -20.76
C ARG A 164 21.66 -2.90 -19.88
N GLU A 165 22.78 -2.51 -20.49
CA GLU A 165 23.93 -1.89 -19.83
C GLU A 165 23.66 -0.46 -19.35
N ALA A 166 22.89 0.32 -20.10
CA ALA A 166 22.46 1.67 -19.68
C ALA A 166 21.50 1.66 -18.47
N ILE A 167 21.06 0.48 -18.02
CA ILE A 167 20.07 0.32 -16.96
C ILE A 167 20.73 -0.13 -15.63
N THR A 168 21.93 -0.70 -15.66
CA THR A 168 22.46 -1.51 -14.56
C THR A 168 23.33 -0.80 -13.53
N HIS A 169 23.81 0.42 -13.75
CA HIS A 169 24.79 1.03 -12.85
C HIS A 169 24.36 2.36 -12.23
N ASP A 170 23.75 2.31 -11.05
CA ASP A 170 23.40 3.52 -10.27
C ASP A 170 24.63 4.38 -9.91
N LYS A 171 25.84 3.78 -9.84
CA LYS A 171 27.08 4.52 -9.57
C LYS A 171 27.61 5.23 -10.82
N GLU A 172 27.41 4.66 -11.99
CA GLU A 172 27.78 5.26 -13.27
C GLU A 172 26.79 6.36 -13.69
N GLU A 173 25.52 6.28 -13.25
CA GLU A 173 24.53 7.33 -13.51
C GLU A 173 24.96 8.72 -13.00
N SER A 174 25.63 8.79 -11.85
CA SER A 174 26.14 10.06 -11.32
C SER A 174 27.17 10.67 -12.27
N PHE A 175 28.11 9.87 -12.77
CA PHE A 175 29.12 10.30 -13.73
C PHE A 175 28.50 10.74 -15.07
N TYR A 176 27.61 9.90 -15.62
CA TYR A 176 26.98 10.18 -16.91
C TYR A 176 25.95 11.31 -16.84
N SER A 177 25.36 11.58 -15.66
CA SER A 177 24.46 12.72 -15.49
C SER A 177 25.17 14.07 -15.64
N GLU A 178 26.41 14.15 -15.15
CA GLU A 178 27.24 15.38 -15.31
C GLU A 178 27.68 15.59 -16.76
N HIS A 179 27.93 14.53 -17.49
CA HIS A 179 28.46 14.57 -18.85
C HIS A 179 27.40 14.40 -19.94
N LYS A 180 26.12 14.21 -19.53
CA LYS A 180 24.97 14.05 -20.45
C LYS A 180 25.18 12.97 -21.52
N VAL A 181 25.80 11.87 -21.14
CA VAL A 181 26.12 10.76 -22.03
C VAL A 181 25.29 9.54 -21.71
N VAL A 182 25.05 8.70 -22.70
CA VAL A 182 24.44 7.38 -22.53
C VAL A 182 25.36 6.34 -23.12
N VAL A 183 25.73 5.36 -22.30
CA VAL A 183 26.48 4.20 -22.75
C VAL A 183 25.53 3.27 -23.49
N THR A 184 25.94 2.91 -24.71
CA THR A 184 25.23 1.94 -25.54
C THR A 184 26.19 0.80 -25.91
N ASN A 185 25.67 -0.33 -26.42
CA ASN A 185 26.50 -1.42 -26.93
C ASN A 185 27.44 -1.00 -28.10
N ARG A 186 27.29 0.21 -28.63
CA ARG A 186 28.08 0.79 -29.69
C ARG A 186 29.08 1.85 -29.22
N GLY A 187 29.12 2.12 -27.90
CA GLY A 187 29.96 3.14 -27.33
C GLY A 187 29.18 4.16 -26.45
N VAL A 188 29.82 5.25 -26.20
CA VAL A 188 29.26 6.37 -25.41
C VAL A 188 28.76 7.43 -26.38
N ASP A 189 27.45 7.66 -26.39
CA ASP A 189 26.82 8.67 -27.23
C ASP A 189 26.39 9.88 -26.36
N GLU A 190 26.74 11.09 -26.78
CA GLU A 190 26.20 12.31 -26.18
C GLU A 190 24.71 12.43 -26.47
N VAL A 191 23.93 12.78 -25.47
CA VAL A 191 22.47 12.79 -25.54
C VAL A 191 21.96 14.18 -25.22
N SER A 192 20.97 14.65 -25.97
CA SER A 192 20.30 15.92 -25.64
C SER A 192 19.65 15.85 -24.24
N ASP A 193 19.67 16.98 -23.54
CA ASP A 193 19.10 17.11 -22.21
C ASP A 193 17.68 16.55 -22.10
N ASP A 194 16.84 16.87 -23.05
CA ASP A 194 15.45 16.44 -23.08
C ASP A 194 15.32 14.90 -23.15
N LEU A 195 16.14 14.26 -23.97
CA LEU A 195 16.12 12.82 -24.12
C LEU A 195 16.61 12.12 -22.85
N TYR A 196 17.62 12.66 -22.21
CA TYR A 196 18.18 12.15 -20.96
C TYR A 196 17.16 12.28 -19.81
N LEU A 197 16.59 13.46 -19.62
CA LEU A 197 15.55 13.72 -18.61
C LEU A 197 14.33 12.83 -18.80
N ASN A 198 13.89 12.64 -20.04
CA ASN A 198 12.78 11.74 -20.37
C ASN A 198 13.06 10.28 -19.99
N ARG A 199 14.29 9.82 -20.17
CA ARG A 199 14.71 8.45 -19.77
C ARG A 199 14.73 8.28 -18.26
N LEU A 200 15.30 9.23 -17.53
CA LEU A 200 15.32 9.21 -16.05
C LEU A 200 13.90 9.23 -15.47
N THR A 201 13.03 10.07 -16.01
CA THR A 201 11.64 10.14 -15.61
C THR A 201 10.93 8.82 -15.84
N LYS A 202 11.08 8.21 -17.02
CA LYS A 202 10.48 6.91 -17.33
C LYS A 202 10.96 5.81 -16.38
N ARG A 203 12.26 5.75 -16.12
CA ARG A 203 12.85 4.77 -15.18
C ARG A 203 12.32 4.96 -13.76
N ARG A 204 12.22 6.20 -13.28
CA ARG A 204 11.69 6.53 -11.97
C ARG A 204 10.24 6.08 -11.80
N VAL A 205 9.41 6.35 -12.80
CA VAL A 205 8.01 5.92 -12.84
C VAL A 205 7.89 4.40 -12.85
N GLN A 206 8.63 3.74 -13.73
CA GLN A 206 8.63 2.26 -13.81
C GLN A 206 9.08 1.62 -12.51
N GLY A 207 10.14 2.13 -11.88
CA GLY A 207 10.64 1.66 -10.59
C GLY A 207 9.61 1.85 -9.46
N TYR A 208 8.89 2.97 -9.46
CA TYR A 208 7.81 3.21 -8.51
C TYR A 208 6.68 2.17 -8.67
N ILE A 209 6.18 1.98 -9.90
CA ILE A 209 5.10 1.04 -10.18
C ILE A 209 5.51 -0.40 -9.87
N SER A 210 6.71 -0.83 -10.31
CA SER A 210 7.25 -2.17 -10.04
C SER A 210 7.34 -2.48 -8.55
N ARG A 211 7.81 -1.52 -7.73
CA ARG A 211 7.89 -1.67 -6.28
C ARG A 211 6.52 -1.94 -5.64
N TYR A 212 5.49 -1.20 -6.04
CA TYR A 212 4.16 -1.38 -5.47
C TYR A 212 3.45 -2.64 -6.00
N LEU A 213 3.73 -3.08 -7.23
CA LEU A 213 3.28 -4.38 -7.71
C LEU A 213 3.91 -5.52 -6.89
N LYS A 214 5.22 -5.45 -6.63
CA LYS A 214 5.89 -6.41 -5.76
C LYS A 214 5.27 -6.44 -4.37
N GLN A 215 5.03 -5.27 -3.78
CA GLN A 215 4.38 -5.16 -2.47
C GLN A 215 2.96 -5.74 -2.48
N ALA A 216 2.17 -5.52 -3.53
CA ALA A 216 0.84 -6.10 -3.67
C ALA A 216 0.89 -7.63 -3.70
N ASN A 217 1.82 -8.20 -4.48
CA ASN A 217 2.01 -9.65 -4.57
C ASN A 217 2.47 -10.25 -3.23
N GLU A 218 3.40 -9.61 -2.53
CA GLU A 218 3.84 -10.03 -1.19
C GLU A 218 2.67 -10.01 -0.19
N LEU A 219 1.85 -8.96 -0.20
CA LEU A 219 0.65 -8.90 0.63
C LEU A 219 -0.32 -10.04 0.32
N MET A 220 -0.58 -10.33 -0.95
CA MET A 220 -1.48 -11.42 -1.36
C MET A 220 -0.91 -12.78 -0.97
N THR A 221 0.39 -13.00 -1.11
CA THR A 221 1.06 -14.24 -0.66
C THR A 221 0.87 -14.42 0.85
N ASN A 222 1.21 -13.40 1.65
CA ASN A 222 1.08 -13.48 3.10
C ASN A 222 -0.37 -13.71 3.53
N ILE A 223 -1.32 -13.02 2.90
CA ILE A 223 -2.74 -13.18 3.16
C ILE A 223 -3.21 -14.58 2.76
N SER A 224 -2.79 -15.11 1.62
CA SER A 224 -3.19 -16.46 1.18
C SER A 224 -2.74 -17.55 2.15
N GLU A 225 -1.62 -17.35 2.81
CA GLU A 225 -1.11 -18.22 3.87
C GLU A 225 -1.77 -17.97 5.24
N GLY A 226 -2.66 -16.96 5.33
CA GLY A 226 -3.33 -16.55 6.56
C GLY A 226 -2.42 -15.76 7.50
N GLY A 227 -1.31 -15.25 7.01
CA GLY A 227 -0.48 -14.26 7.68
C GLY A 227 -1.06 -12.87 7.48
N LEU A 228 -1.15 -12.11 8.56
CA LEU A 228 -1.67 -10.74 8.53
C LEU A 228 -0.56 -9.69 8.68
N ASP A 229 0.64 -10.13 8.92
CA ASP A 229 1.80 -9.24 9.04
C ASP A 229 2.49 -9.13 7.68
N PRO A 230 2.60 -7.92 7.12
CA PRO A 230 3.53 -7.69 6.03
C PRO A 230 4.94 -7.99 6.54
N SER A 231 5.63 -8.85 5.84
CA SER A 231 7.04 -9.23 6.07
C SER A 231 7.94 -8.00 6.11
#